data_1065158b2f405016e547fb13c6445bca
#
_entry.id   1065158b2f405016e547fb13c6445bca
#
_cell.length_a   1.000
_cell.length_b   1.000
_cell.length_c   1.000
_cell.angle_alpha   90.00
_cell.angle_beta   90.00
_cell.angle_gamma   90.00
#
_symmetry.space_group_name_H-M   'P 1'
#
loop_
_entity.id
_entity.type
_entity.pdbx_description
1 polymer ?
#
loop_
_entity_poly.entity_id
_entity_poly.type
_entity_poly.pdbx_seq_one_letter_code
_entity_poly.pdbx_strand_id
1 'polypeptide(L)'
;SSPAFQPDERLVPMRLQRFLARAGVASRRGSEDLMTAGRVCVNGVITTELGSKVDPAVDSVTVDGVPVVLGRGAAYIMLNKPSGYITTMRDPHGRPTVAELVPVNRYPGLFPVGRLDLDTTGLLLFTTDGDFGQALLHPSHHVWKSYLALVDGVLDDGELEPLRRGIELDDGPCQPARC
;
A
#
# COMPACT_ATOMS: atom_id res chain seq x y z
N SER A 1 -34.99 -2.85 -6.83
CA SER A 1 -33.94 -3.59 -7.56
C SER A 1 -32.86 -3.97 -6.57
N SER A 2 -32.75 -5.26 -6.27
CA SER A 2 -31.66 -5.80 -5.44
C SER A 2 -30.33 -5.53 -6.12
N PRO A 3 -29.29 -5.14 -5.40
CA PRO A 3 -27.95 -5.05 -5.99
C PRO A 3 -27.56 -6.42 -6.52
N ALA A 4 -27.10 -6.45 -7.78
CA ALA A 4 -26.59 -7.66 -8.40
C ALA A 4 -25.45 -8.22 -7.52
N PHE A 5 -25.50 -9.52 -7.24
CA PHE A 5 -24.42 -10.24 -6.56
C PHE A 5 -23.15 -10.08 -7.41
N GLN A 6 -22.25 -9.24 -6.96
CA GLN A 6 -20.90 -9.22 -7.49
C GLN A 6 -20.12 -10.32 -6.77
N PRO A 7 -19.49 -11.25 -7.51
CA PRO A 7 -18.63 -12.26 -6.89
C PRO A 7 -17.59 -11.53 -6.05
N ASP A 8 -17.36 -12.01 -4.85
CA ASP A 8 -16.40 -11.43 -3.92
C ASP A 8 -14.99 -11.56 -4.53
N GLU A 9 -14.47 -10.47 -5.10
CA GLU A 9 -13.13 -10.42 -5.73
C GLU A 9 -12.01 -10.94 -4.83
N ARG A 10 -12.29 -11.11 -3.54
CA ARG A 10 -11.37 -11.70 -2.56
C ARG A 10 -11.22 -13.21 -2.71
N LEU A 11 -12.19 -13.86 -3.34
CA LEU A 11 -12.24 -15.31 -3.49
C LEU A 11 -11.76 -15.78 -4.87
N VAL A 12 -11.16 -14.91 -5.68
CA VAL A 12 -10.55 -15.32 -6.95
C VAL A 12 -9.16 -15.90 -6.70
N PRO A 13 -8.74 -16.90 -7.48
CA PRO A 13 -7.38 -17.45 -7.41
C PRO A 13 -6.32 -16.34 -7.54
N MET A 14 -5.35 -16.33 -6.64
CA MET A 14 -4.30 -15.33 -6.61
C MET A 14 -2.94 -15.95 -6.25
N ARG A 15 -1.85 -15.20 -6.46
CA ARG A 15 -0.52 -15.64 -6.02
C ARG A 15 -0.47 -15.77 -4.49
N LEU A 16 0.19 -16.81 -3.99
CA LEU A 16 0.24 -17.13 -2.56
C LEU A 16 0.84 -15.99 -1.73
N GLN A 17 1.91 -15.34 -2.19
CA GLN A 17 2.47 -14.17 -1.50
C GLN A 17 1.50 -12.98 -1.43
N ARG A 18 0.62 -12.83 -2.43
CA ARG A 18 -0.45 -11.83 -2.40
C ARG A 18 -1.52 -12.19 -1.38
N PHE A 19 -1.90 -13.47 -1.30
CA PHE A 19 -2.84 -13.98 -0.30
C PHE A 19 -2.33 -13.73 1.11
N LEU A 20 -1.08 -14.09 1.41
CA LEU A 20 -0.46 -13.88 2.72
C LEU A 20 -0.37 -12.40 3.10
N ALA A 21 -0.02 -11.54 2.14
CA ALA A 21 0.03 -10.10 2.37
C ALA A 21 -1.37 -9.51 2.64
N ARG A 22 -2.39 -9.93 1.88
CA ARG A 22 -3.79 -9.51 2.10
C ARG A 22 -4.35 -10.03 3.43
N ALA A 23 -3.91 -11.19 3.87
CA ALA A 23 -4.26 -11.75 5.17
C ALA A 23 -3.52 -11.07 6.34
N GLY A 24 -2.57 -10.17 6.06
CA GLY A 24 -1.82 -9.43 7.07
C GLY A 24 -0.69 -10.22 7.73
N VAL A 25 -0.26 -11.33 7.13
CA VAL A 25 0.82 -12.17 7.67
C VAL A 25 2.17 -11.44 7.58
N ALA A 26 2.49 -10.89 6.40
CA ALA A 26 3.71 -10.13 6.15
C ALA A 26 3.51 -9.24 4.90
N SER A 27 4.52 -8.40 4.56
CA SER A 27 4.56 -7.76 3.25
C SER A 27 4.66 -8.80 2.12
N ARG A 28 4.47 -8.42 0.86
CA ARG A 28 4.66 -9.35 -0.28
C ARG A 28 6.04 -9.99 -0.27
N ARG A 29 7.11 -9.21 -0.08
CA ARG A 29 8.49 -9.73 0.03
C ARG A 29 8.68 -10.60 1.27
N GLY A 30 8.20 -10.15 2.44
CA GLY A 30 8.23 -10.96 3.65
C GLY A 30 7.44 -12.27 3.52
N SER A 31 6.36 -12.27 2.74
CA SER A 31 5.60 -13.50 2.42
C SER A 31 6.41 -14.45 1.53
N GLU A 32 7.15 -13.93 0.55
CA GLU A 32 8.08 -14.72 -0.27
C GLU A 32 9.20 -15.34 0.58
N ASP A 33 9.75 -14.57 1.56
CA ASP A 33 10.73 -15.09 2.52
C ASP A 33 10.16 -16.23 3.38
N LEU A 34 8.92 -16.11 3.84
CA LEU A 34 8.22 -17.19 4.57
C LEU A 34 8.02 -18.44 3.71
N MET A 35 7.66 -18.27 2.43
CA MET A 35 7.49 -19.37 1.48
C MET A 35 8.82 -20.09 1.26
N THR A 36 9.89 -19.37 0.91
CA THR A 36 11.22 -19.96 0.64
C THR A 36 11.84 -20.59 1.88
N ALA A 37 11.50 -20.12 3.08
CA ALA A 37 11.87 -20.73 4.35
C ALA A 37 11.08 -22.01 4.69
N GLY A 38 10.13 -22.43 3.85
CA GLY A 38 9.34 -23.64 4.06
C GLY A 38 8.30 -23.54 5.19
N ARG A 39 7.92 -22.32 5.57
CA ARG A 39 6.99 -22.05 6.68
C ARG A 39 5.52 -21.99 6.25
N VAL A 40 5.26 -22.04 4.95
CA VAL A 40 3.91 -21.93 4.36
C VAL A 40 3.47 -23.26 3.80
N CYS A 41 2.28 -23.71 4.18
CA CYS A 41 1.64 -24.89 3.61
C CYS A 41 0.34 -24.51 2.90
N VAL A 42 0.09 -25.15 1.76
CA VAL A 42 -1.20 -25.11 1.07
C VAL A 42 -1.75 -26.53 1.04
N ASN A 43 -2.95 -26.71 1.54
CA ASN A 43 -3.60 -28.04 1.66
C ASN A 43 -2.71 -29.09 2.37
N GLY A 44 -1.96 -28.66 3.38
CA GLY A 44 -1.05 -29.54 4.14
C GLY A 44 0.31 -29.79 3.49
N VAL A 45 0.58 -29.25 2.29
CA VAL A 45 1.85 -29.42 1.57
C VAL A 45 2.68 -28.13 1.67
N ILE A 46 3.96 -28.27 2.09
CA ILE A 46 4.90 -27.15 2.12
C ILE A 46 5.07 -26.58 0.70
N THR A 47 4.84 -25.29 0.56
CA THR A 47 4.89 -24.59 -0.73
C THR A 47 5.96 -23.52 -0.71
N THR A 48 7.08 -23.78 -1.37
CA THR A 48 8.26 -22.89 -1.43
C THR A 48 8.38 -22.16 -2.77
N GLU A 49 7.65 -22.61 -3.80
CA GLU A 49 7.74 -22.06 -5.15
C GLU A 49 7.12 -20.66 -5.22
N LEU A 50 7.96 -19.68 -5.60
CA LEU A 50 7.51 -18.31 -5.86
C LEU A 50 6.66 -18.29 -7.14
N GLY A 51 5.45 -17.74 -7.04
CA GLY A 51 4.48 -17.75 -8.15
C GLY A 51 3.36 -18.77 -8.00
N SER A 52 3.45 -19.69 -7.03
CA SER A 52 2.34 -20.57 -6.64
C SER A 52 1.05 -19.78 -6.45
N LYS A 53 -0.05 -20.34 -6.92
CA LYS A 53 -1.38 -19.75 -6.78
C LYS A 53 -2.19 -20.50 -5.72
N VAL A 54 -3.11 -19.80 -5.11
CA VAL A 54 -4.06 -20.33 -4.14
C VAL A 54 -5.45 -19.80 -4.49
N ASP A 55 -6.45 -20.65 -4.36
CA ASP A 55 -7.87 -20.28 -4.42
C ASP A 55 -8.43 -20.15 -3.01
N PRO A 56 -8.69 -18.93 -2.52
CA PRO A 56 -9.16 -18.72 -1.15
C PRO A 56 -10.51 -19.36 -0.85
N ALA A 57 -11.27 -19.76 -1.87
CA ALA A 57 -12.58 -20.38 -1.69
C ALA A 57 -12.47 -21.88 -1.33
N VAL A 58 -11.37 -22.54 -1.72
CA VAL A 58 -11.25 -24.01 -1.60
C VAL A 58 -9.94 -24.45 -0.95
N ASP A 59 -8.87 -23.63 -1.05
CA ASP A 59 -7.57 -24.00 -0.52
C ASP A 59 -7.41 -23.59 0.96
N SER A 60 -6.79 -24.46 1.75
CA SER A 60 -6.39 -24.18 3.13
C SER A 60 -4.93 -23.74 3.17
N VAL A 61 -4.66 -22.58 3.75
CA VAL A 61 -3.31 -22.06 3.91
C VAL A 61 -2.95 -21.97 5.38
N THR A 62 -1.75 -22.44 5.73
CA THR A 62 -1.20 -22.28 7.09
C THR A 62 0.20 -21.67 7.03
N VAL A 63 0.56 -20.93 8.07
CA VAL A 63 1.93 -20.46 8.32
C VAL A 63 2.35 -20.95 9.69
N ASP A 64 3.45 -21.69 9.77
CA ASP A 64 3.90 -22.36 10.99
C ASP A 64 2.80 -23.21 11.66
N GLY A 65 1.95 -23.83 10.85
CA GLY A 65 0.81 -24.63 11.32
C GLY A 65 -0.43 -23.81 11.75
N VAL A 66 -0.35 -22.48 11.74
CA VAL A 66 -1.49 -21.60 12.09
C VAL A 66 -2.30 -21.30 10.84
N PRO A 67 -3.63 -21.55 10.82
CA PRO A 67 -4.48 -21.24 9.69
C PRO A 67 -4.50 -19.74 9.36
N VAL A 68 -4.42 -19.45 8.08
CA VAL A 68 -4.47 -18.08 7.53
C VAL A 68 -5.74 -17.93 6.71
N VAL A 69 -6.54 -16.91 7.03
CA VAL A 69 -7.77 -16.58 6.32
C VAL A 69 -7.76 -15.12 5.88
N LEU A 70 -8.39 -14.83 4.74
CA LEU A 70 -8.61 -13.45 4.34
C LEU A 70 -9.64 -12.79 5.28
N GLY A 71 -9.29 -11.62 5.82
CA GLY A 71 -10.19 -10.82 6.61
C GLY A 71 -11.45 -10.40 5.83
N ARG A 72 -12.50 -10.03 6.55
CA ARG A 72 -13.75 -9.53 5.95
C ARG A 72 -13.56 -8.12 5.42
N GLY A 73 -13.49 -7.96 4.10
CA GLY A 73 -13.45 -6.68 3.41
C GLY A 73 -12.06 -6.03 3.38
N ALA A 74 -11.85 -5.20 2.36
CA ALA A 74 -10.71 -4.31 2.32
C ALA A 74 -10.96 -3.11 3.24
N ALA A 75 -9.92 -2.65 3.92
CA ALA A 75 -9.98 -1.41 4.69
C ALA A 75 -9.50 -0.24 3.81
N TYR A 76 -10.19 0.89 3.93
CA TYR A 76 -9.83 2.16 3.31
C TYR A 76 -9.92 3.23 4.39
N ILE A 77 -8.80 3.87 4.69
CA ILE A 77 -8.69 4.84 5.78
C ILE A 77 -8.09 6.14 5.23
N MET A 78 -8.66 7.25 5.61
CA MET A 78 -8.13 8.58 5.36
C MET A 78 -7.52 9.12 6.65
N LEU A 79 -6.29 9.55 6.59
CA LEU A 79 -5.58 10.23 7.66
C LEU A 79 -5.29 11.66 7.21
N ASN A 80 -5.62 12.65 8.03
CA ASN A 80 -4.99 13.96 7.94
C ASN A 80 -3.66 13.87 8.69
N LYS A 81 -2.59 13.56 7.94
CA LYS A 81 -1.27 13.35 8.53
C LYS A 81 -0.77 14.65 9.18
N PRO A 82 -0.42 14.64 10.46
CA PRO A 82 0.26 15.79 11.10
C PRO A 82 1.74 15.83 10.71
N SER A 83 2.40 16.96 10.93
CA SER A 83 3.86 17.08 10.89
C SER A 83 4.51 16.21 11.96
N GLY A 84 5.76 15.83 11.76
CA GLY A 84 6.58 15.06 12.71
C GLY A 84 6.45 13.54 12.62
N TYR A 85 5.69 13.00 11.66
CA TYR A 85 5.53 11.56 11.45
C TYR A 85 6.07 11.13 10.09
N ILE A 86 6.88 10.08 10.08
CA ILE A 86 7.43 9.49 8.86
C ILE A 86 6.37 8.60 8.21
N THR A 87 6.23 8.68 6.89
CA THR A 87 5.32 7.80 6.13
C THR A 87 5.94 6.42 5.95
N THR A 88 5.86 5.61 6.96
CA THR A 88 6.26 4.20 6.97
C THR A 88 5.44 3.43 8.00
N MET A 89 5.29 2.12 7.79
CA MET A 89 4.64 1.25 8.77
C MET A 89 5.60 0.75 9.85
N ARG A 90 6.91 0.89 9.63
CA ARG A 90 7.96 0.50 10.60
C ARG A 90 9.20 1.34 10.38
N ASP A 91 9.77 1.83 11.47
CA ASP A 91 11.05 2.54 11.46
C ASP A 91 12.06 1.83 12.39
N PRO A 92 13.23 1.41 11.89
CA PRO A 92 14.24 0.72 12.71
C PRO A 92 14.91 1.61 13.74
N HIS A 93 14.80 2.94 13.59
CA HIS A 93 15.40 3.93 14.49
C HIS A 93 14.43 4.43 15.57
N GLY A 94 13.20 3.90 15.62
CA GLY A 94 12.21 4.26 16.64
C GLY A 94 11.64 5.68 16.52
N ARG A 95 11.72 6.29 15.32
CA ARG A 95 11.12 7.62 15.08
C ARG A 95 9.60 7.47 14.93
N PRO A 96 8.80 8.51 15.28
CA PRO A 96 7.35 8.48 15.12
C PRO A 96 6.94 8.17 13.69
N THR A 97 6.02 7.24 13.51
CA THR A 97 5.55 6.81 12.20
C THR A 97 4.03 6.93 12.07
N VAL A 98 3.54 7.03 10.85
CA VAL A 98 2.10 7.06 10.57
C VAL A 98 1.37 5.79 11.03
N ALA A 99 2.09 4.69 11.26
CA ALA A 99 1.51 3.47 11.82
C ALA A 99 0.91 3.65 13.21
N GLU A 100 1.43 4.62 13.99
CA GLU A 100 0.91 4.96 15.32
C GLU A 100 -0.44 5.70 15.27
N LEU A 101 -0.77 6.29 14.12
CA LEU A 101 -1.94 7.12 13.91
C LEU A 101 -3.13 6.38 13.29
N VAL A 102 -2.94 5.12 12.91
CA VAL A 102 -3.96 4.31 12.23
C VAL A 102 -4.14 2.95 12.94
N PRO A 103 -5.32 2.34 12.88
CA PRO A 103 -5.64 1.12 13.63
C PRO A 103 -5.04 -0.14 12.99
N VAL A 104 -3.70 -0.26 12.98
CA VAL A 104 -2.96 -1.37 12.36
C VAL A 104 -3.35 -2.74 12.92
N ASN A 105 -3.61 -2.81 14.23
CA ASN A 105 -4.00 -4.08 14.89
C ASN A 105 -5.39 -4.57 14.44
N ARG A 106 -6.27 -3.64 14.08
CA ARG A 106 -7.62 -3.96 13.59
C ARG A 106 -7.62 -4.37 12.12
N TYR A 107 -6.67 -3.85 11.34
CA TYR A 107 -6.56 -4.07 9.91
C TYR A 107 -5.15 -4.55 9.55
N PRO A 108 -4.83 -5.83 9.82
CA PRO A 108 -3.55 -6.41 9.43
C PRO A 108 -3.31 -6.23 7.93
N GLY A 109 -2.08 -5.91 7.56
CA GLY A 109 -1.73 -5.64 6.15
C GLY A 109 -2.06 -4.22 5.67
N LEU A 110 -2.48 -3.31 6.56
CA LEU A 110 -2.70 -1.90 6.23
C LEU A 110 -1.38 -1.23 5.80
N PHE A 111 -1.40 -0.47 4.71
CA PHE A 111 -0.23 0.27 4.21
C PHE A 111 -0.65 1.64 3.65
N PRO A 112 0.24 2.65 3.66
CA PRO A 112 -0.05 3.97 3.11
C PRO A 112 -0.01 3.94 1.58
N VAL A 113 -0.93 4.64 0.94
CA VAL A 113 -0.99 4.85 -0.50
C VAL A 113 -0.24 6.13 -0.85
N GLY A 114 1.02 5.99 -1.18
CA GLY A 114 1.94 7.09 -1.39
C GLY A 114 2.63 7.54 -0.10
N ARG A 115 3.30 8.68 -0.18
CA ARG A 115 4.11 9.22 0.90
C ARG A 115 3.96 10.73 0.99
N LEU A 116 3.96 11.24 2.21
CA LEU A 116 4.19 12.63 2.55
C LEU A 116 5.44 12.72 3.40
N ASP A 117 6.22 13.76 3.20
CA ASP A 117 7.45 13.99 3.98
C ASP A 117 7.15 14.24 5.45
N LEU A 118 8.20 14.21 6.28
CA LEU A 118 8.11 14.35 7.74
C LEU A 118 7.27 15.55 8.14
N ASP A 119 7.56 16.71 7.56
CA ASP A 119 6.94 17.98 7.91
C ASP A 119 5.71 18.31 7.06
N THR A 120 5.45 17.54 6.01
CA THR A 120 4.27 17.71 5.16
C THR A 120 3.04 17.20 5.89
N THR A 121 1.98 18.02 5.89
CA THR A 121 0.68 17.68 6.48
C THR A 121 -0.36 17.45 5.38
N GLY A 122 -1.44 16.75 5.69
CA GLY A 122 -2.58 16.61 4.80
C GLY A 122 -3.01 15.17 4.54
N LEU A 123 -3.75 14.97 3.46
CA LEU A 123 -4.40 13.69 3.17
C LEU A 123 -3.40 12.59 2.83
N LEU A 124 -3.41 11.54 3.63
CA LEU A 124 -2.73 10.29 3.39
C LEU A 124 -3.74 9.15 3.46
N LEU A 125 -3.84 8.36 2.39
CA LEU A 125 -4.73 7.22 2.33
C LEU A 125 -4.00 5.95 2.78
N PHE A 126 -4.74 5.06 3.43
CA PHE A 126 -4.27 3.72 3.79
C PHE A 126 -5.27 2.69 3.30
N THR A 127 -4.78 1.54 2.93
CA THR A 127 -5.64 0.42 2.52
C THR A 127 -4.96 -0.92 2.80
N THR A 128 -5.77 -1.97 2.88
CA THR A 128 -5.32 -3.36 2.79
C THR A 128 -5.43 -3.90 1.37
N ASP A 129 -5.99 -3.12 0.42
CA ASP A 129 -6.18 -3.48 -0.98
C ASP A 129 -5.01 -3.00 -1.82
N GLY A 130 -4.13 -3.94 -2.20
CA GLY A 130 -2.94 -3.64 -3.02
C GLY A 130 -3.27 -3.15 -4.41
N ASP A 131 -4.36 -3.60 -5.01
CA ASP A 131 -4.76 -3.20 -6.37
C ASP A 131 -5.29 -1.78 -6.38
N PHE A 132 -6.12 -1.44 -5.39
CA PHE A 132 -6.57 -0.06 -5.18
C PHE A 132 -5.39 0.89 -4.95
N GLY A 133 -4.46 0.51 -4.05
CA GLY A 133 -3.27 1.31 -3.79
C GLY A 133 -2.43 1.52 -5.05
N GLN A 134 -2.21 0.47 -5.83
CA GLN A 134 -1.49 0.54 -7.09
C GLN A 134 -2.21 1.39 -8.13
N ALA A 135 -3.54 1.25 -8.25
CA ALA A 135 -4.34 2.05 -9.18
C ALA A 135 -4.22 3.56 -8.89
N LEU A 136 -4.16 3.96 -7.62
CA LEU A 136 -3.97 5.36 -7.23
C LEU A 136 -2.54 5.88 -7.45
N LEU A 137 -1.53 5.01 -7.37
CA LEU A 137 -0.12 5.40 -7.46
C LEU A 137 0.44 5.29 -8.87
N HIS A 138 -0.14 4.43 -9.73
CA HIS A 138 0.42 4.18 -11.04
C HIS A 138 0.31 5.41 -11.95
N PRO A 139 1.41 5.86 -12.56
CA PRO A 139 1.45 7.08 -13.38
C PRO A 139 0.43 7.09 -14.51
N SER A 140 0.12 5.93 -15.11
CA SER A 140 -0.84 5.82 -16.22
C SER A 140 -2.28 6.18 -15.86
N HIS A 141 -2.63 6.16 -14.57
CA HIS A 141 -3.99 6.50 -14.12
C HIS A 141 -4.19 8.00 -13.88
N HIS A 142 -3.12 8.79 -13.93
CA HIS A 142 -3.16 10.25 -13.85
C HIS A 142 -4.02 10.82 -12.71
N VAL A 143 -3.98 10.19 -11.52
CA VAL A 143 -4.71 10.70 -10.36
C VAL A 143 -4.08 12.02 -9.90
N TRP A 144 -4.84 13.10 -10.01
CA TRP A 144 -4.38 14.43 -9.59
C TRP A 144 -4.17 14.49 -8.08
N LYS A 145 -3.06 15.09 -7.68
CA LYS A 145 -2.72 15.41 -6.29
C LYS A 145 -2.46 16.90 -6.20
N SER A 146 -3.19 17.58 -5.30
CA SER A 146 -3.03 19.01 -5.09
C SER A 146 -2.25 19.27 -3.81
N TYR A 147 -1.29 20.20 -3.90
CA TYR A 147 -0.47 20.62 -2.77
C TYR A 147 -0.54 22.13 -2.62
N LEU A 148 -0.58 22.59 -1.38
CA LEU A 148 -0.38 23.98 -1.04
C LEU A 148 1.03 24.10 -0.45
N ALA A 149 1.91 24.82 -1.12
CA ALA A 149 3.27 25.09 -0.66
C ALA A 149 3.40 26.54 -0.19
N LEU A 150 3.95 26.74 1.00
CA LEU A 150 4.38 28.05 1.46
C LEU A 150 5.86 28.22 1.09
N VAL A 151 6.16 29.29 0.38
CA VAL A 151 7.51 29.60 -0.09
C VAL A 151 7.93 30.99 0.38
N ASP A 152 9.23 31.21 0.49
CA ASP A 152 9.78 32.53 0.76
C ASP A 152 9.73 33.42 -0.49
N GLY A 153 9.23 34.64 -0.35
CA GLY A 153 9.13 35.61 -1.43
C GLY A 153 7.84 35.49 -2.25
N VAL A 154 7.85 36.14 -3.41
CA VAL A 154 6.74 36.13 -4.37
C VAL A 154 7.28 35.59 -5.68
N LEU A 155 6.74 34.48 -6.11
CA LEU A 155 7.12 33.83 -7.37
C LEU A 155 6.40 34.51 -8.53
N ASP A 156 7.13 34.76 -9.62
CA ASP A 156 6.56 35.20 -10.88
C ASP A 156 6.29 34.00 -11.83
N ASP A 157 5.62 34.26 -12.94
CA ASP A 157 5.30 33.22 -13.91
C ASP A 157 6.54 32.57 -14.53
N GLY A 158 7.65 33.32 -14.68
CA GLY A 158 8.92 32.79 -15.20
C GLY A 158 9.56 31.78 -14.27
N GLU A 159 9.47 32.01 -12.94
CA GLU A 159 9.98 31.10 -11.91
C GLU A 159 9.12 29.83 -11.79
N LEU A 160 7.82 29.91 -12.11
CA LEU A 160 6.90 28.77 -12.13
C LEU A 160 6.99 27.93 -13.40
N GLU A 161 7.52 28.47 -14.49
CA GLU A 161 7.58 27.78 -15.78
C GLU A 161 8.37 26.46 -15.76
N PRO A 162 9.51 26.31 -15.04
CA PRO A 162 10.18 25.03 -14.90
C PRO A 162 9.28 23.96 -14.26
N LEU A 163 8.48 24.31 -13.24
CA LEU A 163 7.53 23.37 -12.60
C LEU A 163 6.44 22.93 -13.59
N ARG A 164 5.97 23.84 -14.44
CA ARG A 164 4.95 23.55 -15.46
C ARG A 164 5.46 22.63 -16.57
N ARG A 165 6.74 22.68 -16.88
CA ARG A 165 7.39 21.81 -17.89
C ARG A 165 7.86 20.48 -17.33
N GLY A 166 8.04 20.39 -16.03
CA GLY A 166 8.71 19.30 -15.33
C GLY A 166 10.17 19.64 -15.07
N ILE A 167 10.65 19.25 -13.92
CA ILE A 167 12.02 19.47 -13.44
C ILE A 167 12.79 18.16 -13.48
N GLU A 168 14.05 18.22 -13.92
CA GLU A 168 14.98 17.11 -13.79
C GLU A 168 15.51 17.09 -12.36
N LEU A 169 15.34 15.98 -11.66
CA LEU A 169 15.89 15.73 -10.34
C LEU A 169 17.01 14.69 -10.45
N ASP A 170 17.80 14.54 -9.39
CA ASP A 170 18.91 13.58 -9.34
C ASP A 170 18.47 12.12 -9.59
N ASP A 171 17.21 11.79 -9.27
CA ASP A 171 16.59 10.49 -9.45
C ASP A 171 15.68 10.39 -10.69
N GLY A 172 15.63 11.41 -11.51
CA GLY A 172 14.91 11.44 -12.80
C GLY A 172 13.94 12.61 -12.98
N PRO A 173 13.25 12.66 -14.12
CA PRO A 173 12.36 13.76 -14.45
C PRO A 173 11.06 13.72 -13.63
N CYS A 174 10.68 14.87 -13.07
CA CYS A 174 9.36 15.09 -12.51
C CYS A 174 8.32 15.31 -13.59
N GLN A 175 7.11 14.82 -13.33
CA GLN A 175 5.97 15.14 -14.18
C GLN A 175 5.62 16.63 -14.11
N PRO A 176 5.14 17.24 -15.22
CA PRO A 176 4.65 18.60 -15.24
C PRO A 176 3.60 18.89 -14.18
N ALA A 177 3.70 20.02 -13.51
CA ALA A 177 2.73 20.48 -12.52
C ALA A 177 1.82 21.57 -13.11
N ARG A 178 0.63 21.72 -12.51
CA ARG A 178 -0.23 22.88 -12.74
C ARG A 178 -0.05 23.82 -11.54
N CYS A 179 0.49 24.96 -11.74
CA CYS A 179 0.69 25.98 -10.70
C CYS A 179 0.48 27.39 -11.28
#